data_7b7cd9257cef4554638ea9bb223cedad
#
_entry.id   7b7cd9257cef4554638ea9bb223cedad
#
_cell.length_a   1.000
_cell.length_b   1.000
_cell.length_c   1.000
_cell.angle_alpha   90.00
_cell.angle_beta   90.00
_cell.angle_gamma   90.00
#
_symmetry.space_group_name_H-M   'P 1'
#
loop_
_entity.id
_entity.type
_entity.pdbx_description
1 polymer ?
#
loop_
_entity_poly.entity_id
_entity_poly.type
_entity_poly.pdbx_seq_one_letter_code
_entity_poly.pdbx_strand_id
1 'polypeptide(L)'
;TVIDRQEKRPDLVIYVNGIAMAVIELKKSSVSVSNGIRQNLTNQKDGFIASFFTTVQFCMAGNEIEGLRYGTILTGEKYYMEWKPDGFHENEDERDPEDARIMEYCDHIDNLLLQQLYQMFDMKRFIDLLENFVVFDKGIKKVCRYNQFFGIKRTQNRLAKQRGGILWHTQGSGKT
;
A
#
# COMPACT_ATOMS: atom_id res chain seq x y z
N THR A 1 -18.62 -6.17 12.04
CA THR A 1 -18.23 -7.02 13.18
C THR A 1 -18.69 -6.36 14.47
N VAL A 2 -19.41 -7.08 15.29
CA VAL A 2 -19.88 -6.59 16.60
C VAL A 2 -19.09 -7.31 17.68
N ILE A 3 -18.37 -6.55 18.48
CA ILE A 3 -17.70 -7.04 19.68
C ILE A 3 -18.15 -6.14 20.83
N ASP A 4 -18.57 -6.74 21.90
CA ASP A 4 -18.94 -6.05 23.15
C ASP A 4 -19.93 -4.88 22.98
N ARG A 5 -20.95 -5.08 22.11
CA ARG A 5 -22.00 -4.09 21.73
C ARG A 5 -21.49 -2.86 20.94
N GLN A 6 -20.23 -2.83 20.51
CA GLN A 6 -19.73 -1.79 19.63
C GLN A 6 -19.67 -2.32 18.19
N GLU A 7 -20.48 -1.76 17.31
CA GLU A 7 -20.43 -2.03 15.89
C GLU A 7 -19.45 -1.06 15.22
N LYS A 8 -18.49 -1.60 14.46
CA LYS A 8 -17.56 -0.84 13.61
C LYS A 8 -17.64 -1.36 12.19
N ARG A 9 -17.73 -0.43 11.25
CA ARG A 9 -17.83 -0.71 9.83
C ARG A 9 -16.72 0.03 9.11
N PRO A 10 -15.64 -0.66 8.70
CA PRO A 10 -14.69 -0.09 7.75
C PRO A 10 -15.38 0.32 6.45
N ASP A 11 -14.94 1.43 5.84
CA ASP A 11 -15.59 1.94 4.63
C ASP A 11 -15.41 0.98 3.45
N LEU A 12 -14.20 0.44 3.27
CA LEU A 12 -13.89 -0.58 2.26
C LEU A 12 -13.03 -1.69 2.85
N VAL A 13 -13.29 -2.92 2.43
CA VAL A 13 -12.48 -4.11 2.76
C VAL A 13 -12.19 -4.87 1.48
N ILE A 14 -10.91 -5.14 1.24
CA ILE A 14 -10.47 -5.97 0.11
C ILE A 14 -10.30 -7.39 0.58
N TYR A 15 -10.98 -8.30 -0.08
CA TYR A 15 -10.92 -9.73 0.17
C TYR A 15 -10.18 -10.45 -0.95
N VAL A 16 -9.32 -11.39 -0.58
CA VAL A 16 -8.72 -12.37 -1.49
C VAL A 16 -9.16 -13.75 -1.00
N ASN A 17 -9.85 -14.50 -1.84
CA ASN A 17 -10.38 -15.82 -1.49
C ASN A 17 -11.18 -15.86 -0.18
N GLY A 18 -11.96 -14.82 0.08
CA GLY A 18 -12.77 -14.70 1.30
C GLY A 18 -12.03 -14.24 2.56
N ILE A 19 -10.72 -13.98 2.48
CA ILE A 19 -9.89 -13.50 3.58
C ILE A 19 -9.70 -11.99 3.44
N ALA A 20 -9.95 -11.22 4.50
CA ALA A 20 -9.75 -9.77 4.52
C ALA A 20 -8.25 -9.45 4.50
N MET A 21 -7.76 -8.82 3.43
CA MET A 21 -6.35 -8.49 3.21
C MET A 21 -6.04 -7.01 3.36
N ALA A 22 -6.98 -6.12 3.04
CA ALA A 22 -6.79 -4.70 3.22
C ALA A 22 -8.06 -4.02 3.74
N VAL A 23 -7.86 -2.97 4.53
CA VAL A 23 -8.92 -2.10 5.06
C VAL A 23 -8.60 -0.68 4.66
N ILE A 24 -9.59 0.05 4.14
CA ILE A 24 -9.46 1.43 3.70
C ILE A 24 -10.54 2.28 4.37
N GLU A 25 -10.13 3.34 5.06
CA GLU A 25 -11.00 4.37 5.60
C GLU A 25 -11.00 5.58 4.68
N LEU A 26 -12.16 5.95 4.18
CA LEU A 26 -12.34 7.08 3.27
C LEU A 26 -12.76 8.34 4.02
N LYS A 27 -12.22 9.47 3.63
CA LYS A 27 -12.57 10.76 4.21
C LYS A 27 -13.01 11.72 3.11
N LYS A 28 -13.91 12.64 3.46
CA LYS A 28 -14.28 13.75 2.56
C LYS A 28 -13.03 14.59 2.29
N SER A 29 -12.99 15.23 1.13
CA SER A 29 -11.88 16.10 0.70
C SER A 29 -11.55 17.22 1.69
N SER A 30 -12.52 17.66 2.49
CA SER A 30 -12.34 18.67 3.55
C SER A 30 -11.81 18.13 4.88
N VAL A 31 -11.61 16.81 4.99
CA VAL A 31 -11.17 16.14 6.22
C VAL A 31 -9.84 15.46 5.97
N SER A 32 -8.83 15.76 6.80
CA SER A 32 -7.50 15.15 6.65
C SER A 32 -7.54 13.63 6.71
N VAL A 33 -6.75 12.99 5.86
CA VAL A 33 -6.53 11.54 5.83
C VAL A 33 -6.03 11.00 7.18
N SER A 34 -5.33 11.81 7.97
CA SER A 34 -4.91 11.48 9.34
C SER A 34 -6.08 11.01 10.22
N ASN A 35 -7.27 11.55 10.02
CA ASN A 35 -8.46 11.11 10.78
C ASN A 35 -8.87 9.68 10.42
N GLY A 36 -8.73 9.28 9.16
CA GLY A 36 -8.94 7.90 8.72
C GLY A 36 -7.89 6.94 9.30
N ILE A 37 -6.63 7.37 9.33
CA ILE A 37 -5.54 6.60 9.95
C ILE A 37 -5.83 6.37 11.44
N ARG A 38 -6.21 7.42 12.17
CA ARG A 38 -6.56 7.31 13.61
C ARG A 38 -7.78 6.44 13.85
N GLN A 39 -8.76 6.46 12.94
CA GLN A 39 -9.91 5.56 12.98
C GLN A 39 -9.47 4.10 12.84
N ASN A 40 -8.63 3.79 11.84
CA ASN A 40 -8.03 2.47 11.68
C ASN A 40 -7.29 2.00 12.94
N LEU A 41 -6.44 2.86 13.52
CA LEU A 41 -5.70 2.56 14.73
C LEU A 41 -6.62 2.32 15.94
N THR A 42 -7.73 3.06 16.03
CA THR A 42 -8.73 2.87 17.09
C THR A 42 -9.44 1.54 16.91
N ASN A 43 -9.82 1.17 15.70
CA ASN A 43 -10.50 -0.08 15.41
C ASN A 43 -9.65 -1.33 15.72
N GLN A 44 -8.33 -1.18 15.75
CA GLN A 44 -7.37 -2.26 16.11
C GLN A 44 -7.18 -2.46 17.61
N LYS A 45 -7.74 -1.59 18.47
CA LYS A 45 -7.60 -1.71 19.93
C LYS A 45 -8.53 -2.79 20.50
N ASP A 46 -8.15 -3.31 21.65
CA ASP A 46 -9.02 -4.17 22.45
C ASP A 46 -10.35 -3.46 22.78
N GLY A 47 -11.43 -4.20 22.80
CA GLY A 47 -12.78 -3.64 22.98
C GLY A 47 -13.44 -3.09 21.71
N PHE A 48 -12.72 -3.07 20.59
CA PHE A 48 -13.27 -2.76 19.25
C PHE A 48 -13.30 -4.02 18.37
N ILE A 49 -12.82 -3.94 17.13
CA ILE A 49 -12.83 -5.05 16.17
C ILE A 49 -11.43 -5.63 15.91
N ALA A 50 -10.56 -5.65 16.94
CA ALA A 50 -9.17 -6.10 16.83
C ALA A 50 -9.03 -7.47 16.14
N SER A 51 -9.90 -8.43 16.45
CA SER A 51 -9.88 -9.77 15.86
C SER A 51 -10.11 -9.77 14.35
N PHE A 52 -10.81 -8.78 13.81
CA PHE A 52 -11.01 -8.63 12.37
C PHE A 52 -9.68 -8.32 11.65
N PHE A 53 -8.76 -7.63 12.32
CA PHE A 53 -7.48 -7.23 11.75
C PHE A 53 -6.43 -8.35 11.73
N THR A 54 -6.71 -9.53 12.28
CA THR A 54 -5.72 -10.63 12.35
C THR A 54 -5.22 -11.08 10.98
N THR A 55 -6.06 -11.04 9.94
CA THR A 55 -5.68 -11.40 8.57
C THR A 55 -5.27 -10.20 7.72
N VAL A 56 -5.56 -8.98 8.17
CA VAL A 56 -5.30 -7.76 7.41
C VAL A 56 -3.80 -7.52 7.25
N GLN A 57 -3.38 -7.29 6.02
CA GLN A 57 -1.99 -6.99 5.67
C GLN A 57 -1.78 -5.48 5.49
N PHE A 58 -2.75 -4.79 4.92
CA PHE A 58 -2.69 -3.35 4.67
C PHE A 58 -3.82 -2.61 5.37
N CYS A 59 -3.44 -1.58 6.14
CA CYS A 59 -4.35 -0.60 6.73
C CYS A 59 -4.15 0.73 6.01
N MET A 60 -5.22 1.26 5.42
CA MET A 60 -5.14 2.41 4.54
C MET A 60 -6.18 3.46 4.89
N ALA A 61 -5.87 4.70 4.55
CA ALA A 61 -6.83 5.79 4.58
C ALA A 61 -6.59 6.73 3.41
N GLY A 62 -7.64 7.38 2.92
CA GLY A 62 -7.50 8.28 1.79
C GLY A 62 -8.64 9.26 1.60
N ASN A 63 -8.34 10.31 0.85
CA ASN A 63 -9.30 11.23 0.27
C ASN A 63 -8.83 11.69 -1.12
N GLU A 64 -9.68 12.39 -1.86
CA GLU A 64 -9.39 12.80 -3.24
C GLU A 64 -8.24 13.79 -3.36
N ILE A 65 -7.97 14.61 -2.34
CA ILE A 65 -6.95 15.67 -2.36
C ILE A 65 -5.61 15.18 -1.84
N GLU A 66 -5.59 14.51 -0.67
CA GLU A 66 -4.35 14.03 -0.06
C GLU A 66 -3.91 12.67 -0.61
N GLY A 67 -4.79 11.99 -1.38
CA GLY A 67 -4.55 10.66 -1.92
C GLY A 67 -4.61 9.57 -0.86
N LEU A 68 -3.92 8.45 -1.13
CA LEU A 68 -3.89 7.24 -0.30
C LEU A 68 -2.67 7.24 0.63
N ARG A 69 -2.90 6.90 1.89
CA ARG A 69 -1.85 6.56 2.85
C ARG A 69 -2.01 5.12 3.27
N TYR A 70 -0.91 4.38 3.33
CA TYR A 70 -0.92 2.97 3.68
C TYR A 70 0.13 2.63 4.75
N GLY A 71 -0.18 1.62 5.51
CA GLY A 71 0.67 0.97 6.48
C GLY A 71 0.18 -0.45 6.70
N THR A 72 0.54 -1.04 7.83
CA THR A 72 0.01 -2.34 8.25
C THR A 72 -0.57 -2.24 9.65
N ILE A 73 -0.99 -3.36 10.21
CA ILE A 73 -1.52 -3.39 11.59
C ILE A 73 -0.51 -2.80 12.57
N LEU A 74 -1.00 -2.04 13.53
CA LEU A 74 -0.23 -1.36 14.58
C LEU A 74 0.82 -0.35 14.08
N THR A 75 0.84 -0.02 12.80
CA THR A 75 1.69 1.05 12.27
C THR A 75 1.25 2.41 12.83
N GLY A 76 2.11 3.08 13.59
CA GLY A 76 1.80 4.42 14.11
C GLY A 76 1.57 5.44 12.99
N GLU A 77 0.69 6.42 13.21
CA GLU A 77 0.24 7.41 12.22
C GLU A 77 1.39 8.04 11.41
N LYS A 78 2.47 8.46 12.08
CA LYS A 78 3.64 9.10 11.44
C LYS A 78 4.43 8.20 10.48
N TYR A 79 4.17 6.91 10.48
CA TYR A 79 4.84 5.93 9.63
C TYR A 79 3.98 5.45 8.46
N TYR A 80 2.75 5.97 8.32
CA TYR A 80 1.97 5.72 7.13
C TYR A 80 2.65 6.35 5.92
N MET A 81 2.68 5.62 4.84
CA MET A 81 3.41 5.93 3.62
C MET A 81 2.44 6.33 2.51
N GLU A 82 2.95 7.07 1.55
CA GLU A 82 2.26 7.36 0.30
C GLU A 82 2.75 6.41 -0.78
N TRP A 83 1.84 5.86 -1.57
CA TRP A 83 2.22 5.16 -2.79
C TRP A 83 2.45 6.18 -3.90
N LYS A 84 3.62 6.11 -4.53
CA LYS A 84 3.96 6.96 -5.66
C LYS A 84 4.24 6.09 -6.88
N PRO A 85 3.86 6.56 -8.08
CA PRO A 85 4.22 5.86 -9.30
C PRO A 85 5.74 5.81 -9.45
N ASP A 86 6.22 4.86 -10.22
CA ASP A 86 7.62 4.78 -10.55
C ASP A 86 8.01 5.94 -11.48
N GLY A 87 8.61 6.97 -10.91
CA GLY A 87 8.96 8.22 -11.62
C GLY A 87 10.27 8.16 -12.43
N PHE A 88 10.96 7.02 -12.44
CA PHE A 88 12.24 6.88 -13.15
C PHE A 88 12.05 6.16 -14.48
N HIS A 89 12.00 6.95 -15.57
CA HIS A 89 11.87 6.45 -16.93
C HIS A 89 13.00 6.95 -17.81
N GLU A 90 14.25 6.63 -17.47
CA GLU A 90 15.37 6.97 -18.38
C GLU A 90 15.40 6.09 -19.63
N ASN A 91 14.83 4.87 -19.59
CA ASN A 91 14.76 3.99 -20.75
C ASN A 91 13.42 3.25 -20.78
N GLU A 92 12.60 3.49 -21.79
CA GLU A 92 11.33 2.78 -22.02
C GLU A 92 11.52 1.25 -22.13
N ASP A 93 12.66 0.80 -22.64
CA ASP A 93 13.01 -0.62 -22.77
C ASP A 93 13.21 -1.34 -21.42
N GLU A 94 13.34 -0.62 -20.33
CA GLU A 94 13.54 -1.17 -18.97
C GLU A 94 12.28 -1.14 -18.13
N ARG A 95 11.20 -0.53 -18.60
CA ARG A 95 9.92 -0.49 -17.90
C ARG A 95 9.31 -1.90 -17.88
N ASP A 96 8.81 -2.30 -16.74
CA ASP A 96 7.98 -3.49 -16.64
C ASP A 96 6.70 -3.27 -17.48
N PRO A 97 6.33 -4.18 -18.38
CA PRO A 97 5.13 -4.03 -19.21
C PRO A 97 3.85 -3.85 -18.37
N GLU A 98 3.79 -4.43 -17.18
CA GLU A 98 2.67 -4.28 -16.26
C GLU A 98 2.62 -2.87 -15.66
N ASP A 99 3.76 -2.32 -15.27
CA ASP A 99 3.84 -0.94 -14.80
C ASP A 99 3.45 0.05 -15.90
N ALA A 100 3.88 -0.20 -17.15
CA ALA A 100 3.49 0.62 -18.29
C ALA A 100 1.98 0.64 -18.50
N ARG A 101 1.33 -0.53 -18.48
CA ARG A 101 -0.13 -0.67 -18.61
C ARG A 101 -0.88 0.04 -17.49
N ILE A 102 -0.42 -0.10 -16.25
CA ILE A 102 -1.05 0.53 -15.09
C ILE A 102 -0.94 2.05 -15.19
N MET A 103 0.23 2.57 -15.60
CA MET A 103 0.45 4.00 -15.74
C MET A 103 -0.39 4.60 -16.88
N GLU A 104 -0.45 3.95 -18.04
CA GLU A 104 -1.30 4.37 -19.16
C GLU A 104 -2.78 4.50 -18.72
N TYR A 105 -3.27 3.54 -17.96
CA TYR A 105 -4.63 3.62 -17.42
C TYR A 105 -4.79 4.77 -16.42
N CYS A 106 -3.80 4.99 -15.54
CA CYS A 106 -3.82 6.04 -14.53
C CYS A 106 -3.79 7.44 -15.14
N ASP A 107 -3.17 7.64 -16.31
CA ASP A 107 -3.11 8.93 -17.01
C ASP A 107 -4.51 9.46 -17.41
N HIS A 108 -5.51 8.57 -17.46
CA HIS A 108 -6.91 8.93 -17.75
C HIS A 108 -7.76 9.18 -16.49
N ILE A 109 -7.16 9.11 -15.30
CA ILE A 109 -7.86 9.29 -14.02
C ILE A 109 -7.44 10.62 -13.39
N ASP A 110 -8.35 11.59 -13.28
CA ASP A 110 -8.07 12.89 -12.66
C ASP A 110 -8.02 12.86 -11.11
N ASN A 111 -8.40 11.75 -10.49
CA ASN A 111 -8.52 11.61 -9.05
C ASN A 111 -7.29 10.88 -8.48
N LEU A 112 -6.50 11.58 -7.65
CA LEU A 112 -5.28 11.04 -7.06
C LEU A 112 -5.51 9.76 -6.23
N LEU A 113 -6.59 9.73 -5.44
CA LEU A 113 -6.92 8.54 -4.64
C LEU A 113 -7.20 7.34 -5.54
N LEU A 114 -7.98 7.53 -6.61
CA LEU A 114 -8.30 6.45 -7.55
C LEU A 114 -7.07 5.97 -8.30
N GLN A 115 -6.19 6.89 -8.74
CA GLN A 115 -4.90 6.51 -9.36
C GLN A 115 -4.09 5.60 -8.43
N GLN A 116 -3.91 6.01 -7.17
CA GLN A 116 -3.10 5.26 -6.20
C GLN A 116 -3.75 3.93 -5.80
N LEU A 117 -5.09 3.88 -5.68
CA LEU A 117 -5.83 2.64 -5.47
C LEU A 117 -5.62 1.68 -6.65
N TYR A 118 -5.78 2.17 -7.88
CA TYR A 118 -5.59 1.34 -9.06
C TYR A 118 -4.16 0.79 -9.15
N GLN A 119 -3.16 1.64 -8.87
CA GLN A 119 -1.76 1.24 -8.86
C GLN A 119 -1.45 0.16 -7.83
N MET A 120 -2.02 0.25 -6.61
CA MET A 120 -1.75 -0.74 -5.56
C MET A 120 -2.58 -2.02 -5.69
N PHE A 121 -3.82 -1.89 -6.18
CA PHE A 121 -4.76 -3.02 -6.24
C PHE A 121 -4.91 -3.64 -7.64
N ASP A 122 -4.03 -3.29 -8.59
CA ASP A 122 -3.87 -4.17 -9.76
C ASP A 122 -3.60 -5.59 -9.27
N MET A 123 -4.34 -6.56 -9.77
CA MET A 123 -4.41 -7.90 -9.21
C MET A 123 -3.03 -8.53 -9.02
N LYS A 124 -2.18 -8.47 -10.04
CA LYS A 124 -0.87 -9.11 -9.99
C LYS A 124 0.05 -8.37 -9.01
N ARG A 125 0.04 -7.04 -9.05
CA ARG A 125 0.83 -6.23 -8.12
C ARG A 125 0.38 -6.44 -6.68
N PHE A 126 -0.92 -6.49 -6.42
CA PHE A 126 -1.42 -6.68 -5.07
C PHE A 126 -1.05 -8.06 -4.51
N ILE A 127 -1.16 -9.12 -5.32
CA ILE A 127 -0.71 -10.46 -4.92
C ILE A 127 0.80 -10.47 -4.67
N ASP A 128 1.61 -9.86 -5.55
CA ASP A 128 3.06 -9.75 -5.36
C ASP A 128 3.41 -8.99 -4.07
N LEU A 129 2.70 -7.90 -3.76
CA LEU A 129 2.85 -7.18 -2.50
C LEU A 129 2.56 -8.06 -1.28
N LEU A 130 1.51 -8.87 -1.34
CA LEU A 130 1.12 -9.77 -0.26
C LEU A 130 2.15 -10.90 -0.05
N GLU A 131 2.63 -11.49 -1.13
CA GLU A 131 3.53 -12.66 -1.08
C GLU A 131 4.98 -12.30 -0.76
N ASN A 132 5.47 -11.18 -1.30
CA ASN A 132 6.89 -10.89 -1.33
C ASN A 132 7.31 -9.62 -0.58
N PHE A 133 6.36 -8.76 -0.19
CA PHE A 133 6.67 -7.44 0.38
C PHE A 133 6.02 -7.18 1.74
N VAL A 134 5.47 -8.22 2.36
CA VAL A 134 5.07 -8.22 3.78
C VAL A 134 6.09 -9.04 4.56
N VAL A 135 6.75 -8.43 5.52
CA VAL A 135 7.81 -9.08 6.31
C VAL A 135 7.57 -8.91 7.80
N PHE A 136 8.14 -9.81 8.59
CA PHE A 136 8.13 -9.71 10.04
C PHE A 136 9.56 -9.48 10.54
N ASP A 137 9.75 -8.37 11.26
CA ASP A 137 11.01 -8.05 11.91
C ASP A 137 10.78 -8.02 13.43
N LYS A 138 11.38 -8.97 14.14
CA LYS A 138 11.20 -9.16 15.59
C LYS A 138 9.72 -9.21 16.02
N GLY A 139 8.90 -9.89 15.23
CA GLY A 139 7.46 -10.02 15.47
C GLY A 139 6.61 -8.82 15.04
N ILE A 140 7.22 -7.75 14.57
CA ILE A 140 6.52 -6.58 14.04
C ILE A 140 6.32 -6.75 12.53
N LYS A 141 5.06 -6.70 12.09
CA LYS A 141 4.73 -6.72 10.66
C LYS A 141 5.14 -5.40 10.02
N LYS A 142 5.77 -5.49 8.87
CA LYS A 142 6.20 -4.36 8.05
C LYS A 142 5.81 -4.58 6.59
N VAL A 143 5.50 -3.50 5.89
CA VAL A 143 5.26 -3.48 4.44
C VAL A 143 6.26 -2.55 3.77
N CYS A 144 6.57 -2.83 2.49
CA CYS A 144 7.57 -2.06 1.76
C CYS A 144 7.11 -0.64 1.44
N ARG A 145 8.06 0.23 1.18
CA ARG A 145 7.83 1.52 0.51
C ARG A 145 7.78 1.31 -1.01
N TYR A 146 7.09 2.21 -1.73
CA TYR A 146 7.01 2.16 -3.19
C TYR A 146 8.39 2.06 -3.87
N ASN A 147 9.36 2.85 -3.42
CA ASN A 147 10.72 2.84 -3.97
C ASN A 147 11.48 1.52 -3.71
N GLN A 148 11.20 0.84 -2.61
CA GLN A 148 11.73 -0.51 -2.36
C GLN A 148 11.10 -1.52 -3.31
N PHE A 149 9.78 -1.48 -3.49
CA PHE A 149 9.07 -2.33 -4.44
C PHE A 149 9.67 -2.20 -5.84
N PHE A 150 9.65 -1.00 -6.40
CA PHE A 150 10.14 -0.78 -7.77
C PHE A 150 11.65 -1.06 -7.92
N GLY A 151 12.46 -0.73 -6.90
CA GLY A 151 13.89 -1.04 -6.91
C GLY A 151 14.17 -2.54 -6.99
N ILE A 152 13.42 -3.35 -6.24
CA ILE A 152 13.53 -4.82 -6.27
C ILE A 152 13.06 -5.36 -7.63
N LYS A 153 11.90 -4.94 -8.12
CA LYS A 153 11.37 -5.39 -9.43
C LYS A 153 12.34 -5.09 -10.57
N ARG A 154 12.89 -3.88 -10.62
CA ARG A 154 13.92 -3.52 -11.62
C ARG A 154 15.18 -4.37 -11.49
N THR A 155 15.64 -4.61 -10.26
CA THR A 155 16.81 -5.47 -10.04
C THR A 155 16.55 -6.88 -10.55
N GLN A 156 15.39 -7.46 -10.27
CA GLN A 156 14.98 -8.78 -10.77
C GLN A 156 14.96 -8.81 -12.30
N ASN A 157 14.37 -7.78 -12.95
CA ASN A 157 14.32 -7.70 -14.41
C ASN A 157 15.71 -7.60 -15.06
N ARG A 158 16.64 -6.86 -14.44
CA ARG A 158 18.03 -6.78 -14.94
C ARG A 158 18.78 -8.09 -14.77
N LEU A 159 18.61 -8.75 -13.64
CA LEU A 159 19.21 -10.07 -13.40
C LEU A 159 18.67 -11.10 -14.39
N ALA A 160 17.37 -11.13 -14.65
CA ALA A 160 16.78 -12.03 -15.64
C ALA A 160 17.35 -11.81 -17.06
N LYS A 161 17.69 -10.57 -17.39
CA LYS A 161 18.36 -10.19 -18.65
C LYS A 161 19.90 -10.34 -18.60
N GLN A 162 20.45 -10.90 -17.53
CA GLN A 162 21.91 -11.02 -17.27
C GLN A 162 22.66 -9.68 -17.37
N ARG A 163 22.00 -8.57 -16.96
CA ARG A 163 22.59 -7.23 -16.97
C ARG A 163 22.91 -6.79 -15.54
N GLY A 164 24.11 -6.25 -15.34
CA GLY A 164 24.48 -5.56 -14.11
C GLY A 164 23.84 -4.19 -13.99
N GLY A 165 24.03 -3.53 -12.86
CA GLY A 165 23.54 -2.18 -12.63
C GLY A 165 23.89 -1.64 -11.25
N ILE A 166 23.53 -0.38 -11.03
CA ILE A 166 23.65 0.30 -9.75
C ILE A 166 22.24 0.64 -9.24
N LEU A 167 21.90 0.17 -8.04
CA LEU A 167 20.67 0.60 -7.37
C LEU A 167 20.96 1.85 -6.53
N TRP A 168 20.50 2.98 -7.02
CA TRP A 168 20.67 4.25 -6.33
C TRP A 168 19.38 4.64 -5.58
N HIS A 169 19.47 4.74 -4.28
CA HIS A 169 18.41 5.27 -3.43
C HIS A 169 18.95 6.43 -2.59
N THR A 170 18.15 7.45 -2.36
CA THR A 170 18.50 8.57 -1.50
C THR A 170 18.71 8.11 -0.06
N GLN A 171 19.49 8.89 0.71
CA GLN A 171 19.66 8.62 2.14
C GLN A 171 18.29 8.66 2.85
N GLY A 172 18.07 7.74 3.79
CA GLY A 172 16.79 7.64 4.52
C GLY A 172 15.64 6.98 3.75
N SER A 173 15.87 6.46 2.54
CA SER A 173 14.85 5.77 1.75
C SER A 173 14.49 4.35 2.24
N GLY A 174 15.14 3.86 3.29
CA GLY A 174 14.88 2.53 3.84
C GLY A 174 15.56 1.39 3.08
N LYS A 175 16.74 1.63 2.49
CA LYS A 175 17.50 0.62 1.73
C LYS A 175 18.28 -0.38 2.59
N THR A 176 18.29 -0.23 3.90
CA THR A 176 18.93 -1.13 4.89
C THR A 176 17.88 -1.74 5.78
#